data_a1c474ebe62801255a05a20b59568bf6
#
_entry.id   a1c474ebe62801255a05a20b59568bf6
#
_cell.length_a   1.000
_cell.length_b   1.000
_cell.length_c   1.000
_cell.angle_alpha   90.00
_cell.angle_beta   90.00
_cell.angle_gamma   90.00
#
_symmetry.space_group_name_H-M   'P 1'
#
loop_
_entity.id
_entity.type
_entity.pdbx_description
1 polymer ?
#
loop_
_entity_poly.entity_id
_entity_poly.type
_entity_poly.pdbx_seq_one_letter_code
_entity_poly.pdbx_strand_id
1 'polypeptide(L)'
;MTYKETIEYLFNSTPVFEHVGASAYKPGLQTTEILDAHYGHPHKNFKTIHIAGTNGKGSVSHSLASILQEAGYKVGLYTSPHLIDFRERIRVNGIPVSEEYVIWFVEDFKLLNSKRIHPLSPSFFELTTALAFKYFAEEKIDIAVIEVGLGGRLDCTNIITPILSVITNISFDHTQFLGNTLAQIASEKAGIIKHQVPVVIGETTKETRPVFENKAKEMDAPIFFAEEIDRSECNQYEFELKGSYQKKNLRTILCAMKRLSFISPEYIQKGLTNVCKNTGLMGRWQTLSTNPLIICDTGHNVGGWKYLAPQISSVPCDRLHIVFGMVDDKDIRNVLSMLPKNAVYYFTQANNHRAIPAQQVGELAKEYGLSGNTYPTVAQAYEEAKSSASENDFIFIGGSSYIVADLLCHISK
;
A
#
# COMPACT_ATOMS: atom_id res chain seq x y z
N MET A 1 5.22 25.05 14.96
CA MET A 1 5.67 23.69 15.35
C MET A 1 6.84 23.27 14.47
N THR A 2 7.74 22.43 14.97
CA THR A 2 8.72 21.72 14.12
C THR A 2 8.02 20.59 13.35
N TYR A 3 8.64 20.07 12.31
CA TYR A 3 8.08 18.92 11.56
C TYR A 3 7.88 17.71 12.48
N LYS A 4 8.88 17.41 13.33
CA LYS A 4 8.80 16.32 14.32
C LYS A 4 7.59 16.48 15.25
N GLU A 5 7.40 17.64 15.85
CA GLU A 5 6.24 17.93 16.71
C GLU A 5 4.91 17.82 15.94
N THR A 6 4.91 18.18 14.66
CA THR A 6 3.73 18.08 13.80
C THR A 6 3.37 16.62 13.54
N ILE A 7 4.36 15.78 13.26
CA ILE A 7 4.17 14.35 13.06
C ILE A 7 3.72 13.68 14.37
N GLU A 8 4.34 14.04 15.50
CA GLU A 8 3.91 13.57 16.83
C GLU A 8 2.46 13.97 17.13
N TYR A 9 2.04 15.19 16.76
CA TYR A 9 0.65 15.62 16.90
C TYR A 9 -0.29 14.75 16.05
N LEU A 10 0.03 14.52 14.79
CA LEU A 10 -0.77 13.67 13.88
C LEU A 10 -0.92 12.25 14.44
N PHE A 11 0.15 11.68 14.99
CA PHE A 11 0.12 10.32 15.52
C PHE A 11 -0.48 10.19 16.92
N ASN A 12 -0.36 11.18 17.79
CA ASN A 12 -0.76 11.08 19.19
C ASN A 12 -2.10 11.78 19.49
N SER A 13 -2.44 12.85 18.75
CA SER A 13 -3.64 13.64 19.01
C SER A 13 -4.84 13.19 18.19
N THR A 14 -4.64 12.28 17.24
CA THR A 14 -5.67 11.68 16.41
C THR A 14 -5.62 10.15 16.52
N PRO A 15 -6.77 9.45 16.61
CA PRO A 15 -6.73 7.99 16.62
C PRO A 15 -6.07 7.44 15.36
N VAL A 16 -4.96 6.73 15.52
CA VAL A 16 -4.17 6.12 14.42
C VAL A 16 -4.33 4.62 14.44
N PHE A 17 -4.77 4.04 13.32
CA PHE A 17 -4.93 2.59 13.20
C PHE A 17 -3.62 1.83 13.50
N GLU A 18 -2.50 2.38 13.08
CA GLU A 18 -1.17 1.81 13.30
C GLU A 18 -0.81 1.71 14.79
N HIS A 19 -1.39 2.58 15.64
CA HIS A 19 -1.08 2.64 17.08
C HIS A 19 -2.13 1.94 17.95
N VAL A 20 -3.42 2.18 17.70
CA VAL A 20 -4.51 1.73 18.58
C VAL A 20 -5.42 0.69 17.90
N GLY A 21 -5.06 0.23 16.70
CA GLY A 21 -5.80 -0.82 15.99
C GLY A 21 -7.25 -0.44 15.74
N ALA A 22 -8.16 -1.35 16.09
CA ALA A 22 -9.60 -1.27 15.82
C ALA A 22 -10.27 0.00 16.36
N SER A 23 -9.83 0.52 17.49
CA SER A 23 -10.45 1.69 18.14
C SER A 23 -10.24 3.01 17.36
N ALA A 24 -9.28 3.06 16.43
CA ALA A 24 -9.09 4.23 15.56
C ALA A 24 -10.10 4.29 14.40
N TYR A 25 -10.76 3.18 14.08
CA TYR A 25 -11.71 3.15 12.98
C TYR A 25 -13.00 3.87 13.35
N LYS A 26 -13.29 4.97 12.67
CA LYS A 26 -14.55 5.72 12.80
C LYS A 26 -15.36 5.47 11.54
N PRO A 27 -16.46 4.71 11.62
CA PRO A 27 -17.32 4.51 10.46
C PRO A 27 -18.07 5.81 10.14
N GLY A 28 -18.06 6.19 8.85
CA GLY A 28 -18.77 7.35 8.35
C GLY A 28 -17.86 8.38 7.71
N LEU A 29 -18.44 9.24 6.87
CA LEU A 29 -17.72 10.26 6.11
C LEU A 29 -17.94 11.69 6.65
N GLN A 30 -18.73 11.85 7.72
CA GLN A 30 -19.15 13.18 8.20
C GLN A 30 -17.99 14.11 8.53
N THR A 31 -16.98 13.62 9.26
CA THR A 31 -15.81 14.45 9.59
C THR A 31 -15.03 14.84 8.35
N THR A 32 -14.85 13.88 7.43
CA THR A 32 -14.19 14.12 6.14
C THR A 32 -14.94 15.15 5.30
N GLU A 33 -16.27 15.04 5.21
CA GLU A 33 -17.12 15.99 4.48
C GLU A 33 -17.07 17.39 5.08
N ILE A 34 -17.03 17.51 6.42
CA ILE A 34 -16.89 18.81 7.10
C ILE A 34 -15.51 19.43 6.80
N LEU A 35 -14.44 18.64 6.83
CA LEU A 35 -13.10 19.12 6.50
C LEU A 35 -13.02 19.53 5.02
N ASP A 36 -13.55 18.70 4.13
CA ASP A 36 -13.58 18.97 2.69
C ASP A 36 -14.38 20.28 2.39
N ALA A 37 -15.54 20.46 3.00
CA ALA A 37 -16.32 21.68 2.84
C ALA A 37 -15.59 22.91 3.40
N HIS A 38 -14.89 22.76 4.53
CA HIS A 38 -14.10 23.85 5.10
C HIS A 38 -13.02 24.34 4.14
N TYR A 39 -12.33 23.41 3.48
CA TYR A 39 -11.28 23.72 2.50
C TYR A 39 -11.83 24.01 1.09
N GLY A 40 -13.14 24.19 0.92
CA GLY A 40 -13.77 24.58 -0.34
C GLY A 40 -13.87 23.46 -1.36
N HIS A 41 -14.04 22.22 -0.92
CA HIS A 41 -14.17 21.01 -1.75
C HIS A 41 -12.99 20.80 -2.71
N PRO A 42 -11.75 20.74 -2.21
CA PRO A 42 -10.55 20.70 -3.04
C PRO A 42 -10.52 19.50 -4.00
N HIS A 43 -11.11 18.36 -3.62
CA HIS A 43 -11.20 17.16 -4.47
C HIS A 43 -11.94 17.39 -5.81
N LYS A 44 -12.69 18.48 -5.96
CA LYS A 44 -13.42 18.83 -7.19
C LYS A 44 -12.55 19.54 -8.23
N ASN A 45 -11.34 19.95 -7.87
CA ASN A 45 -10.47 20.75 -8.73
C ASN A 45 -9.57 19.93 -9.65
N PHE A 46 -9.58 18.59 -9.55
CA PHE A 46 -8.77 17.68 -10.36
C PHE A 46 -9.49 16.38 -10.61
N LYS A 47 -9.10 15.68 -11.68
CA LYS A 47 -9.60 14.32 -11.95
C LYS A 47 -9.01 13.32 -10.97
N THR A 48 -9.72 12.21 -10.71
CA THR A 48 -9.22 11.18 -9.80
C THR A 48 -9.35 9.77 -10.40
N ILE A 49 -8.42 8.88 -10.05
CA ILE A 49 -8.51 7.43 -10.20
C ILE A 49 -8.51 6.86 -8.79
N HIS A 50 -9.51 6.04 -8.45
CA HIS A 50 -9.69 5.52 -7.10
C HIS A 50 -9.34 4.04 -7.02
N ILE A 51 -8.39 3.67 -6.14
CA ILE A 51 -7.81 2.32 -6.08
C ILE A 51 -8.14 1.66 -4.74
N ALA A 52 -8.93 0.56 -4.78
CA ALA A 52 -9.15 -0.30 -3.62
C ALA A 52 -8.58 -1.71 -3.86
N GLY A 53 -8.63 -2.55 -2.84
CA GLY A 53 -8.18 -3.94 -2.90
C GLY A 53 -7.55 -4.39 -1.58
N THR A 54 -7.23 -5.66 -1.46
CA THR A 54 -6.46 -6.16 -0.30
C THR A 54 -4.97 -5.98 -0.57
N ASN A 55 -4.43 -6.65 -1.57
CA ASN A 55 -3.03 -6.56 -1.98
C ASN A 55 -2.91 -5.86 -3.34
N GLY A 56 -1.73 -5.29 -3.65
CA GLY A 56 -1.45 -4.70 -4.95
C GLY A 56 -1.86 -3.24 -5.12
N LYS A 57 -2.65 -2.64 -4.21
CA LYS A 57 -3.09 -1.23 -4.30
C LYS A 57 -1.92 -0.29 -4.59
N GLY A 58 -0.92 -0.26 -3.72
CA GLY A 58 0.25 0.62 -3.87
C GLY A 58 1.00 0.39 -5.18
N SER A 59 1.26 -0.88 -5.58
CA SER A 59 1.91 -1.18 -6.87
C SER A 59 1.11 -0.64 -8.06
N VAL A 60 -0.21 -0.84 -8.07
CA VAL A 60 -1.10 -0.35 -9.13
C VAL A 60 -1.15 1.17 -9.11
N SER A 61 -1.29 1.81 -7.93
CA SER A 61 -1.34 3.26 -7.79
C SER A 61 -0.06 3.95 -8.30
N HIS A 62 1.10 3.45 -7.88
CA HIS A 62 2.39 3.98 -8.32
C HIS A 62 2.62 3.77 -9.83
N SER A 63 2.25 2.60 -10.37
CA SER A 63 2.39 2.33 -11.80
C SER A 63 1.49 3.23 -12.64
N LEU A 64 0.22 3.43 -12.24
CA LEU A 64 -0.68 4.34 -12.92
C LEU A 64 -0.18 5.79 -12.85
N ALA A 65 0.31 6.23 -11.69
CA ALA A 65 0.89 7.56 -11.52
C ALA A 65 2.13 7.74 -12.40
N SER A 66 3.02 6.75 -12.47
CA SER A 66 4.21 6.78 -13.33
C SER A 66 3.84 6.90 -14.82
N ILE A 67 2.87 6.12 -15.30
CA ILE A 67 2.39 6.18 -16.69
C ILE A 67 1.81 7.56 -17.02
N LEU A 68 1.00 8.11 -16.12
CA LEU A 68 0.41 9.44 -16.30
C LEU A 68 1.46 10.55 -16.30
N GLN A 69 2.51 10.44 -15.47
CA GLN A 69 3.64 11.37 -15.49
C GLN A 69 4.39 11.31 -16.81
N GLU A 70 4.70 10.12 -17.33
CA GLU A 70 5.34 9.96 -18.64
C GLU A 70 4.49 10.52 -19.79
N ALA A 71 3.18 10.51 -19.65
CA ALA A 71 2.24 11.13 -20.58
C ALA A 71 2.14 12.66 -20.43
N GLY A 72 2.93 13.28 -19.54
CA GLY A 72 3.03 14.73 -19.38
C GLY A 72 2.01 15.36 -18.43
N TYR A 73 1.22 14.58 -17.69
CA TYR A 73 0.30 15.12 -16.70
C TYR A 73 1.03 15.50 -15.40
N LYS A 74 0.55 16.55 -14.73
CA LYS A 74 0.92 16.83 -13.33
C LYS A 74 0.07 15.93 -12.43
N VAL A 75 0.72 14.93 -11.82
CA VAL A 75 0.04 13.81 -11.14
C VAL A 75 0.18 13.94 -9.64
N GLY A 76 -0.95 13.95 -8.93
CA GLY A 76 -1.03 13.69 -7.49
C GLY A 76 -1.06 12.19 -7.22
N LEU A 77 -0.34 11.74 -6.19
CA LEU A 77 -0.37 10.36 -5.74
C LEU A 77 -0.59 10.33 -4.22
N TYR A 78 -1.69 9.72 -3.79
CA TYR A 78 -2.02 9.50 -2.37
C TYR A 78 -2.02 8.01 -2.07
N THR A 79 -1.12 7.56 -1.19
CA THR A 79 -0.89 6.15 -0.86
C THR A 79 -0.71 5.92 0.65
N SER A 80 -0.89 4.67 1.09
CA SER A 80 -0.71 4.28 2.49
C SER A 80 -0.39 2.79 2.66
N PRO A 81 0.34 2.42 3.74
CA PRO A 81 1.09 3.30 4.63
C PRO A 81 2.37 3.83 3.97
N HIS A 82 3.07 4.76 4.63
CA HIS A 82 4.46 5.10 4.32
C HIS A 82 5.43 4.08 4.92
N LEU A 83 6.68 4.08 4.48
CA LEU A 83 7.75 3.25 5.04
C LEU A 83 8.68 4.04 5.96
N ILE A 84 9.25 5.12 5.48
CA ILE A 84 10.28 5.88 6.20
C ILE A 84 9.72 7.23 6.68
N ASP A 85 9.11 8.00 5.79
CA ASP A 85 8.67 9.36 6.05
C ASP A 85 7.19 9.53 5.75
N PHE A 86 6.46 10.23 6.63
CA PHE A 86 5.03 10.53 6.45
C PHE A 86 4.70 11.13 5.08
N ARG A 87 5.60 11.98 4.55
CA ARG A 87 5.41 12.69 3.27
C ARG A 87 5.34 11.77 2.05
N GLU A 88 5.78 10.51 2.19
CA GLU A 88 5.62 9.49 1.13
C GLU A 88 4.17 9.27 0.75
N ARG A 89 3.24 9.53 1.69
CA ARG A 89 1.79 9.37 1.47
C ARG A 89 1.22 10.35 0.45
N ILE A 90 1.88 11.49 0.23
CA ILE A 90 1.38 12.61 -0.59
C ILE A 90 2.49 13.09 -1.50
N ARG A 91 2.38 12.82 -2.78
CA ARG A 91 3.38 13.19 -3.78
C ARG A 91 2.75 13.92 -4.95
N VAL A 92 3.47 14.87 -5.54
CA VAL A 92 3.15 15.47 -6.84
C VAL A 92 4.33 15.22 -7.78
N ASN A 93 4.09 14.55 -8.90
CA ASN A 93 5.15 14.11 -9.83
C ASN A 93 6.33 13.43 -9.11
N GLY A 94 6.02 12.51 -8.19
CA GLY A 94 7.00 11.75 -7.41
C GLY A 94 7.65 12.51 -6.25
N ILE A 95 7.52 13.83 -6.20
CA ILE A 95 8.10 14.66 -5.13
C ILE A 95 7.14 14.65 -3.93
N PRO A 96 7.61 14.24 -2.74
CA PRO A 96 6.81 14.29 -1.52
C PRO A 96 6.41 15.72 -1.16
N VAL A 97 5.25 15.89 -0.51
CA VAL A 97 4.83 17.17 0.07
C VAL A 97 5.93 17.71 1.01
N SER A 98 6.14 19.02 1.03
CA SER A 98 7.19 19.61 1.87
C SER A 98 6.84 19.55 3.37
N GLU A 99 7.86 19.58 4.24
CA GLU A 99 7.69 19.64 5.68
C GLU A 99 6.92 20.89 6.10
N GLU A 100 7.26 22.02 5.48
CA GLU A 100 6.63 23.32 5.74
C GLU A 100 5.13 23.27 5.44
N TYR A 101 4.73 22.60 4.35
CA TYR A 101 3.32 22.48 4.00
C TYR A 101 2.56 21.61 5.01
N VAL A 102 3.16 20.51 5.47
CA VAL A 102 2.56 19.65 6.49
C VAL A 102 2.41 20.41 7.82
N ILE A 103 3.43 21.16 8.23
CA ILE A 103 3.40 22.02 9.44
C ILE A 103 2.27 23.03 9.31
N TRP A 104 2.26 23.79 8.21
CA TRP A 104 1.26 24.83 7.96
C TRP A 104 -0.15 24.28 8.00
N PHE A 105 -0.42 23.16 7.33
CA PHE A 105 -1.76 22.56 7.31
C PHE A 105 -2.24 22.13 8.70
N VAL A 106 -1.37 21.53 9.50
CA VAL A 106 -1.71 21.10 10.85
C VAL A 106 -1.97 22.31 11.77
N GLU A 107 -1.18 23.37 11.65
CA GLU A 107 -1.40 24.61 12.39
C GLU A 107 -2.72 25.31 11.98
N ASP A 108 -3.00 25.37 10.68
CA ASP A 108 -4.29 25.88 10.15
C ASP A 108 -5.46 25.07 10.67
N PHE A 109 -5.40 23.74 10.63
CA PHE A 109 -6.42 22.87 11.19
C PHE A 109 -6.61 23.13 12.71
N LYS A 110 -5.53 23.25 13.48
CA LYS A 110 -5.62 23.56 14.92
C LYS A 110 -6.31 24.91 15.18
N LEU A 111 -5.95 25.93 14.40
CA LEU A 111 -6.58 27.25 14.49
C LEU A 111 -8.08 27.19 14.12
N LEU A 112 -8.41 26.48 13.04
CA LEU A 112 -9.81 26.23 12.66
C LEU A 112 -10.57 25.58 13.81
N ASN A 113 -10.02 24.50 14.33
CA ASN A 113 -10.67 23.66 15.32
C ASN A 113 -10.87 24.39 16.66
N SER A 114 -9.95 25.29 17.05
CA SER A 114 -10.05 26.12 18.25
C SER A 114 -11.17 27.16 18.21
N LYS A 115 -11.61 27.55 17.03
CA LYS A 115 -12.70 28.52 16.82
C LYS A 115 -14.09 27.87 16.76
N ARG A 116 -14.18 26.55 16.77
CA ARG A 116 -15.45 25.84 16.68
C ARG A 116 -16.09 25.69 18.06
N ILE A 117 -17.40 25.86 18.14
CA ILE A 117 -18.20 25.59 19.35
C ILE A 117 -18.14 24.10 19.69
N HIS A 118 -18.11 23.23 18.65
CA HIS A 118 -17.92 21.79 18.77
C HIS A 118 -16.67 21.41 17.99
N PRO A 119 -15.53 21.25 18.67
CA PRO A 119 -14.29 20.85 18.02
C PRO A 119 -14.41 19.49 17.29
N LEU A 120 -13.83 19.40 16.11
CA LEU A 120 -13.71 18.14 15.38
C LEU A 120 -12.63 17.26 16.03
N SER A 121 -12.85 15.98 15.98
CA SER A 121 -11.86 14.97 16.38
C SER A 121 -11.62 14.01 15.22
N PRO A 122 -10.96 14.46 14.13
CA PRO A 122 -10.68 13.60 12.99
C PRO A 122 -9.74 12.46 13.41
N SER A 123 -9.84 11.32 12.70
CA SER A 123 -8.81 10.31 12.72
C SER A 123 -7.58 10.82 11.94
N PHE A 124 -6.43 10.19 12.18
CA PHE A 124 -5.20 10.44 11.42
C PHE A 124 -5.45 10.42 9.90
N PHE A 125 -6.19 9.39 9.43
CA PHE A 125 -6.39 9.21 8.00
C PHE A 125 -7.36 10.25 7.42
N GLU A 126 -8.41 10.68 8.14
CA GLU A 126 -9.29 11.78 7.72
C GLU A 126 -8.51 13.10 7.56
N LEU A 127 -7.64 13.41 8.54
CA LEU A 127 -6.85 14.64 8.48
C LEU A 127 -5.79 14.59 7.37
N THR A 128 -5.15 13.43 7.19
CA THR A 128 -4.17 13.22 6.11
C THR A 128 -4.82 13.28 4.72
N THR A 129 -6.05 12.76 4.57
CA THR A 129 -6.81 12.84 3.33
C THR A 129 -7.17 14.29 2.99
N ALA A 130 -7.63 15.06 3.98
CA ALA A 130 -7.92 16.48 3.79
C ALA A 130 -6.67 17.29 3.39
N LEU A 131 -5.52 17.00 4.02
CA LEU A 131 -4.22 17.58 3.66
C LEU A 131 -3.86 17.25 2.21
N ALA A 132 -3.97 15.98 1.81
CA ALA A 132 -3.65 15.53 0.46
C ALA A 132 -4.50 16.25 -0.59
N PHE A 133 -5.81 16.31 -0.41
CA PHE A 133 -6.72 16.93 -1.38
C PHE A 133 -6.50 18.43 -1.48
N LYS A 134 -6.28 19.12 -0.33
CA LYS A 134 -5.95 20.54 -0.33
C LYS A 134 -4.63 20.81 -1.05
N TYR A 135 -3.58 20.04 -0.74
CA TYR A 135 -2.29 20.17 -1.41
C TYR A 135 -2.39 19.97 -2.93
N PHE A 136 -3.09 18.93 -3.37
CA PHE A 136 -3.29 18.66 -4.79
C PHE A 136 -4.02 19.79 -5.53
N ALA A 137 -5.04 20.36 -4.90
CA ALA A 137 -5.77 21.49 -5.47
C ALA A 137 -4.89 22.76 -5.61
N GLU A 138 -4.08 23.07 -4.59
CA GLU A 138 -3.16 24.20 -4.61
C GLU A 138 -2.02 24.02 -5.61
N GLU A 139 -1.51 22.79 -5.73
CA GLU A 139 -0.52 22.40 -6.74
C GLU A 139 -1.10 22.39 -8.17
N LYS A 140 -2.44 22.56 -8.32
CA LYS A 140 -3.13 22.55 -9.61
C LYS A 140 -2.77 21.33 -10.45
N ILE A 141 -2.87 20.14 -9.83
CA ILE A 141 -2.62 18.89 -10.54
C ILE A 141 -3.71 18.62 -11.58
N ASP A 142 -3.38 17.86 -12.63
CA ASP A 142 -4.35 17.46 -13.65
C ASP A 142 -5.18 16.27 -13.19
N ILE A 143 -4.53 15.31 -12.53
CA ILE A 143 -5.13 14.05 -12.10
C ILE A 143 -4.45 13.50 -10.86
N ALA A 144 -5.23 12.92 -9.95
CA ALA A 144 -4.73 12.21 -8.78
C ALA A 144 -5.03 10.72 -8.84
N VAL A 145 -4.06 9.89 -8.47
CA VAL A 145 -4.26 8.48 -8.15
C VAL A 145 -4.40 8.35 -6.64
N ILE A 146 -5.56 7.93 -6.19
CA ILE A 146 -5.97 7.90 -4.78
C ILE A 146 -6.12 6.45 -4.32
N GLU A 147 -5.26 6.02 -3.42
CA GLU A 147 -5.34 4.71 -2.78
C GLU A 147 -6.28 4.77 -1.56
N VAL A 148 -7.23 3.84 -1.49
CA VAL A 148 -8.08 3.60 -0.31
C VAL A 148 -7.23 3.11 0.86
N GLY A 149 -7.43 3.68 2.04
CA GLY A 149 -6.76 3.23 3.26
C GLY A 149 -7.29 1.89 3.76
N LEU A 150 -8.60 1.81 4.02
CA LEU A 150 -9.25 0.61 4.55
C LEU A 150 -10.65 0.42 3.94
N GLY A 151 -10.92 -0.80 3.45
CA GLY A 151 -12.22 -1.13 2.88
C GLY A 151 -12.47 -0.42 1.55
N GLY A 152 -13.33 0.56 1.55
CA GLY A 152 -13.71 1.39 0.41
C GLY A 152 -14.96 2.22 0.71
N ARG A 153 -16.10 1.57 1.01
CA ARG A 153 -17.40 2.23 1.19
C ARG A 153 -17.39 3.37 2.20
N LEU A 154 -16.75 3.18 3.34
CA LEU A 154 -16.65 4.15 4.44
C LEU A 154 -15.22 4.70 4.60
N ASP A 155 -14.36 4.50 3.60
CA ASP A 155 -13.04 5.11 3.60
C ASP A 155 -13.15 6.61 3.32
N CYS A 156 -12.38 7.43 4.04
CA CYS A 156 -12.46 8.88 3.91
C CYS A 156 -12.06 9.39 2.52
N THR A 157 -11.35 8.59 1.72
CA THR A 157 -11.12 8.93 0.31
C THR A 157 -12.38 8.82 -0.56
N ASN A 158 -13.44 8.15 -0.09
CA ASN A 158 -14.62 7.82 -0.89
C ASN A 158 -15.61 8.98 -1.08
N ILE A 159 -15.25 10.20 -0.71
CA ILE A 159 -15.99 11.44 -1.05
C ILE A 159 -15.80 11.85 -2.52
N ILE A 160 -14.83 11.26 -3.24
CA ILE A 160 -14.55 11.58 -4.64
C ILE A 160 -15.50 10.88 -5.61
N THR A 161 -15.66 11.46 -6.80
CA THR A 161 -16.24 10.80 -7.97
C THR A 161 -15.14 10.65 -9.02
N PRO A 162 -14.49 9.46 -9.11
CA PRO A 162 -13.35 9.29 -9.99
C PRO A 162 -13.76 9.15 -11.46
N ILE A 163 -12.81 9.31 -12.38
CA ILE A 163 -13.00 8.95 -13.80
C ILE A 163 -12.82 7.45 -14.04
N LEU A 164 -12.22 6.73 -13.10
CA LEU A 164 -12.01 5.29 -13.12
C LEU A 164 -11.85 4.78 -11.68
N SER A 165 -12.59 3.70 -11.36
CA SER A 165 -12.38 2.92 -10.14
C SER A 165 -11.60 1.64 -10.46
N VAL A 166 -10.68 1.22 -9.58
CA VAL A 166 -9.91 -0.02 -9.73
C VAL A 166 -9.95 -0.80 -8.42
N ILE A 167 -10.29 -2.08 -8.47
CA ILE A 167 -10.24 -2.98 -7.32
C ILE A 167 -9.26 -4.11 -7.66
N THR A 168 -8.12 -4.17 -6.98
CA THR A 168 -7.00 -5.05 -7.36
C THR A 168 -7.28 -6.52 -7.10
N ASN A 169 -7.57 -6.88 -5.85
CA ASN A 169 -7.96 -8.23 -5.46
C ASN A 169 -8.67 -8.25 -4.10
N ILE A 170 -9.21 -9.41 -3.75
CA ILE A 170 -9.82 -9.67 -2.45
C ILE A 170 -9.12 -10.85 -1.80
N SER A 171 -8.66 -10.66 -0.57
CA SER A 171 -8.21 -11.73 0.31
C SER A 171 -8.53 -11.38 1.76
N PHE A 172 -8.42 -12.34 2.67
CA PHE A 172 -8.65 -12.10 4.08
C PHE A 172 -7.58 -11.16 4.63
N ASP A 173 -8.01 -10.00 5.06
CA ASP A 173 -7.27 -9.00 5.81
C ASP A 173 -8.26 -8.07 6.52
N HIS A 174 -7.89 -7.53 7.68
CA HIS A 174 -8.74 -6.64 8.48
C HIS A 174 -10.17 -7.18 8.72
N THR A 175 -10.30 -8.48 8.96
CA THR A 175 -11.58 -9.17 9.05
C THR A 175 -12.50 -8.65 10.15
N GLN A 176 -11.92 -8.09 11.22
CA GLN A 176 -12.64 -7.42 12.30
C GLN A 176 -13.45 -6.19 11.85
N PHE A 177 -13.17 -5.62 10.65
CA PHE A 177 -13.88 -4.44 10.10
C PHE A 177 -14.64 -4.75 8.83
N LEU A 178 -14.03 -5.58 7.97
CA LEU A 178 -14.51 -5.80 6.62
C LEU A 178 -15.39 -7.06 6.50
N GLY A 179 -15.50 -7.83 7.61
CA GLY A 179 -16.26 -9.06 7.66
C GLY A 179 -15.40 -10.32 7.48
N ASN A 180 -16.02 -11.47 7.74
CA ASN A 180 -15.35 -12.77 7.86
C ASN A 180 -15.49 -13.63 6.59
N THR A 181 -16.00 -13.09 5.50
CA THR A 181 -16.10 -13.75 4.20
C THR A 181 -15.54 -12.90 3.09
N LEU A 182 -15.04 -13.52 2.01
CA LEU A 182 -14.54 -12.79 0.84
C LEU A 182 -15.63 -11.91 0.20
N ALA A 183 -16.89 -12.34 0.22
CA ALA A 183 -18.01 -11.57 -0.29
C ALA A 183 -18.25 -10.29 0.52
N GLN A 184 -18.15 -10.34 1.87
CA GLN A 184 -18.28 -9.16 2.72
C GLN A 184 -17.14 -8.16 2.47
N ILE A 185 -15.91 -8.64 2.42
CA ILE A 185 -14.73 -7.81 2.10
C ILE A 185 -14.86 -7.17 0.72
N ALA A 186 -15.34 -7.95 -0.28
CA ALA A 186 -15.61 -7.45 -1.61
C ALA A 186 -16.69 -6.36 -1.61
N SER A 187 -17.75 -6.51 -0.84
CA SER A 187 -18.84 -5.52 -0.70
C SER A 187 -18.34 -4.18 -0.16
N GLU A 188 -17.49 -4.20 0.88
CA GLU A 188 -16.88 -2.97 1.41
C GLU A 188 -16.00 -2.27 0.37
N LYS A 189 -15.19 -3.04 -0.39
CA LYS A 189 -14.34 -2.48 -1.45
C LYS A 189 -15.15 -2.01 -2.67
N ALA A 190 -16.22 -2.71 -3.01
CA ALA A 190 -17.14 -2.32 -4.09
C ALA A 190 -17.84 -0.97 -3.83
N GLY A 191 -17.78 -0.45 -2.60
CA GLY A 191 -18.28 0.89 -2.26
C GLY A 191 -17.61 2.05 -3.01
N ILE A 192 -16.46 1.82 -3.66
CA ILE A 192 -15.83 2.83 -4.53
C ILE A 192 -16.39 2.85 -5.96
N ILE A 193 -17.27 1.91 -6.32
CA ILE A 193 -17.96 1.90 -7.63
C ILE A 193 -19.01 3.00 -7.62
N LYS A 194 -18.90 3.95 -8.53
CA LYS A 194 -19.75 5.14 -8.59
C LYS A 194 -20.64 5.09 -9.83
N HIS A 195 -21.74 5.83 -9.77
CA HIS A 195 -22.73 5.88 -10.85
C HIS A 195 -22.09 6.29 -12.18
N GLN A 196 -22.27 5.44 -13.20
CA GLN A 196 -21.77 5.59 -14.57
C GLN A 196 -20.23 5.74 -14.70
N VAL A 197 -19.48 5.44 -13.64
CA VAL A 197 -18.03 5.45 -13.68
C VAL A 197 -17.51 4.04 -13.99
N PRO A 198 -16.63 3.87 -15.00
CA PRO A 198 -16.04 2.56 -15.29
C PRO A 198 -15.27 2.02 -14.10
N VAL A 199 -15.39 0.70 -13.89
CA VAL A 199 -14.64 0.00 -12.86
C VAL A 199 -13.85 -1.18 -13.45
N VAL A 200 -12.58 -1.29 -13.03
CA VAL A 200 -11.71 -2.43 -13.34
C VAL A 200 -11.55 -3.30 -12.11
N ILE A 201 -11.80 -4.60 -12.26
CA ILE A 201 -11.57 -5.62 -11.24
C ILE A 201 -10.35 -6.44 -11.65
N GLY A 202 -9.32 -6.48 -10.80
CA GLY A 202 -8.05 -7.15 -11.07
C GLY A 202 -8.17 -8.68 -11.00
N GLU A 203 -8.59 -9.19 -9.85
CA GLU A 203 -8.77 -10.63 -9.62
C GLU A 203 -10.13 -10.91 -8.98
N THR A 204 -10.75 -12.03 -9.35
CA THR A 204 -12.01 -12.48 -8.77
C THR A 204 -11.93 -13.91 -8.27
N THR A 205 -12.88 -14.26 -7.40
CA THR A 205 -13.22 -15.63 -7.02
C THR A 205 -14.70 -15.88 -7.31
N LYS A 206 -15.16 -17.11 -7.16
CA LYS A 206 -16.59 -17.45 -7.32
C LYS A 206 -17.47 -16.65 -6.35
N GLU A 207 -16.95 -16.32 -5.17
CA GLU A 207 -17.67 -15.57 -4.13
C GLU A 207 -17.65 -14.06 -4.37
N THR A 208 -16.59 -13.52 -4.98
CA THR A 208 -16.40 -12.06 -5.10
C THR A 208 -16.93 -11.49 -6.39
N ARG A 209 -16.87 -12.25 -7.50
CA ARG A 209 -17.33 -11.79 -8.84
C ARG A 209 -18.80 -11.32 -8.83
N PRO A 210 -19.76 -12.09 -8.28
CA PRO A 210 -21.15 -11.65 -8.24
C PRO A 210 -21.38 -10.36 -7.44
N VAL A 211 -20.58 -10.12 -6.41
CA VAL A 211 -20.65 -8.88 -5.61
C VAL A 211 -20.34 -7.67 -6.47
N PHE A 212 -19.26 -7.73 -7.26
CA PHE A 212 -18.86 -6.64 -8.15
C PHE A 212 -19.85 -6.42 -9.28
N GLU A 213 -20.32 -7.51 -9.91
CA GLU A 213 -21.30 -7.44 -11.00
C GLU A 213 -22.62 -6.81 -10.52
N ASN A 214 -23.12 -7.22 -9.34
CA ASN A 214 -24.33 -6.65 -8.75
C ASN A 214 -24.16 -5.18 -8.42
N LYS A 215 -23.02 -4.80 -7.81
CA LYS A 215 -22.76 -3.40 -7.47
C LYS A 215 -22.59 -2.53 -8.72
N ALA A 216 -21.90 -3.01 -9.74
CA ALA A 216 -21.76 -2.31 -11.01
C ALA A 216 -23.12 -2.11 -11.71
N LYS A 217 -23.99 -3.13 -11.68
CA LYS A 217 -25.36 -3.03 -12.19
C LYS A 217 -26.20 -2.01 -11.42
N GLU A 218 -26.12 -2.02 -10.08
CA GLU A 218 -26.80 -1.04 -9.21
C GLU A 218 -26.39 0.39 -9.55
N MET A 219 -25.09 0.59 -9.87
CA MET A 219 -24.51 1.91 -10.15
C MET A 219 -24.52 2.27 -11.64
N ASP A 220 -25.14 1.46 -12.52
CA ASP A 220 -25.06 1.63 -13.99
C ASP A 220 -23.60 1.85 -14.46
N ALA A 221 -22.65 1.19 -13.81
CA ALA A 221 -21.22 1.34 -14.04
C ALA A 221 -20.70 0.29 -15.02
N PRO A 222 -19.98 0.69 -16.10
CA PRO A 222 -19.28 -0.28 -16.95
C PRO A 222 -18.23 -1.05 -16.15
N ILE A 223 -18.31 -2.38 -16.12
CA ILE A 223 -17.38 -3.25 -15.39
C ILE A 223 -16.47 -4.02 -16.35
N PHE A 224 -15.19 -4.12 -15.98
CA PHE A 224 -14.16 -4.81 -16.77
C PHE A 224 -13.32 -5.69 -15.86
N PHE A 225 -13.06 -6.91 -16.29
CA PHE A 225 -12.24 -7.87 -15.54
C PHE A 225 -10.86 -8.00 -16.18
N ALA A 226 -9.82 -7.69 -15.40
CA ALA A 226 -8.44 -7.77 -15.89
C ALA A 226 -8.02 -9.22 -16.22
N GLU A 227 -8.70 -10.21 -15.63
CA GLU A 227 -8.49 -11.63 -15.93
C GLU A 227 -8.89 -12.00 -17.37
N GLU A 228 -9.68 -11.18 -18.05
CA GLU A 228 -10.12 -11.36 -19.44
C GLU A 228 -9.11 -10.77 -20.46
N ILE A 229 -8.10 -10.01 -19.99
CA ILE A 229 -6.99 -9.57 -20.85
C ILE A 229 -6.11 -10.77 -21.21
N ASP A 230 -5.78 -10.91 -22.49
CA ASP A 230 -4.86 -11.94 -22.94
C ASP A 230 -3.48 -11.79 -22.25
N ARG A 231 -2.94 -12.91 -21.77
CA ARG A 231 -1.61 -12.94 -21.17
C ARG A 231 -0.51 -12.53 -22.14
N SER A 232 -0.70 -12.76 -23.43
CA SER A 232 0.24 -12.35 -24.50
C SER A 232 0.39 -10.84 -24.56
N GLU A 233 -0.63 -10.05 -24.23
CA GLU A 233 -0.55 -8.60 -24.18
C GLU A 233 0.42 -8.14 -23.07
N CYS A 234 0.41 -8.82 -21.92
CA CYS A 234 1.32 -8.49 -20.83
C CYS A 234 2.79 -8.74 -21.19
N ASN A 235 3.05 -9.74 -22.05
CA ASN A 235 4.41 -10.08 -22.48
C ASN A 235 5.02 -9.04 -23.44
N GLN A 236 4.21 -8.12 -23.96
CA GLN A 236 4.68 -7.03 -24.82
C GLN A 236 5.29 -5.87 -24.01
N TYR A 237 5.08 -5.86 -22.68
CA TYR A 237 5.55 -4.79 -21.82
C TYR A 237 6.63 -5.29 -20.86
N GLU A 238 7.72 -4.53 -20.79
CA GLU A 238 8.68 -4.68 -19.72
C GLU A 238 8.14 -3.97 -18.47
N PHE A 239 8.19 -4.65 -17.32
CA PHE A 239 7.72 -4.10 -16.05
C PHE A 239 8.84 -4.10 -15.01
N GLU A 240 9.12 -2.92 -14.44
CA GLU A 240 10.19 -2.75 -13.45
C GLU A 240 9.98 -3.60 -12.19
N LEU A 241 8.74 -3.74 -11.74
CA LEU A 241 8.42 -4.47 -10.51
C LEU A 241 8.49 -5.99 -10.75
N LYS A 242 9.44 -6.67 -10.10
CA LYS A 242 9.82 -8.07 -10.40
C LYS A 242 9.14 -9.13 -9.50
N GLY A 243 8.34 -8.76 -8.50
CA GLY A 243 7.57 -9.71 -7.71
C GLY A 243 6.65 -10.58 -8.60
N SER A 244 6.56 -11.88 -8.35
CA SER A 244 5.72 -12.79 -9.14
C SER A 244 4.24 -12.38 -9.17
N TYR A 245 3.76 -11.80 -8.07
CA TYR A 245 2.42 -11.22 -7.95
C TYR A 245 2.21 -9.98 -8.83
N GLN A 246 3.28 -9.34 -9.28
CA GLN A 246 3.19 -8.14 -10.15
C GLN A 246 2.65 -8.45 -11.55
N LYS A 247 2.73 -9.70 -12.01
CA LYS A 247 2.10 -10.13 -13.27
C LYS A 247 0.59 -9.90 -13.27
N LYS A 248 -0.06 -10.07 -12.11
CA LYS A 248 -1.49 -9.82 -11.94
C LYS A 248 -1.79 -8.32 -11.83
N ASN A 249 -0.95 -7.59 -11.11
CA ASN A 249 -1.04 -6.13 -11.05
C ASN A 249 -0.85 -5.51 -12.44
N LEU A 250 0.09 -6.01 -13.25
CA LEU A 250 0.28 -5.56 -14.63
C LEU A 250 -0.98 -5.73 -15.49
N ARG A 251 -1.68 -6.88 -15.39
CA ARG A 251 -2.96 -7.07 -16.09
C ARG A 251 -4.01 -6.06 -15.65
N THR A 252 -4.08 -5.78 -14.35
CA THR A 252 -4.98 -4.76 -13.78
C THR A 252 -4.64 -3.37 -14.32
N ILE A 253 -3.35 -3.01 -14.36
CA ILE A 253 -2.86 -1.74 -14.91
C ILE A 253 -3.22 -1.61 -16.40
N LEU A 254 -2.94 -2.63 -17.21
CA LEU A 254 -3.24 -2.60 -18.64
C LEU A 254 -4.75 -2.53 -18.89
N CYS A 255 -5.57 -3.24 -18.09
CA CYS A 255 -7.02 -3.09 -18.14
C CYS A 255 -7.47 -1.67 -17.85
N ALA A 256 -6.87 -1.03 -16.83
CA ALA A 256 -7.15 0.36 -16.49
C ALA A 256 -6.72 1.32 -17.61
N MET A 257 -5.54 1.12 -18.20
CA MET A 257 -5.05 1.95 -19.30
C MET A 257 -5.95 1.89 -20.54
N LYS A 258 -6.52 0.72 -20.87
CA LYS A 258 -7.52 0.60 -21.94
C LYS A 258 -8.78 1.46 -21.69
N ARG A 259 -9.07 1.83 -20.44
CA ARG A 259 -10.22 2.72 -20.08
C ARG A 259 -9.81 4.20 -20.10
N LEU A 260 -8.51 4.47 -20.10
CA LEU A 260 -7.91 5.81 -20.20
C LEU A 260 -7.37 6.00 -21.64
N SER A 261 -8.26 5.98 -22.63
CA SER A 261 -7.93 5.99 -24.06
C SER A 261 -7.12 7.20 -24.55
N PHE A 262 -6.93 8.20 -23.69
CA PHE A 262 -6.10 9.37 -23.96
C PHE A 262 -4.59 9.13 -23.69
N ILE A 263 -4.20 7.91 -23.23
CA ILE A 263 -2.79 7.54 -22.97
C ILE A 263 -2.31 6.60 -24.08
N SER A 264 -1.23 6.98 -24.77
CA SER A 264 -0.65 6.13 -25.83
C SER A 264 0.17 4.97 -25.27
N PRO A 265 0.31 3.84 -26.02
CA PRO A 265 1.09 2.68 -25.59
C PRO A 265 2.57 2.99 -25.26
N GLU A 266 3.16 3.97 -25.90
CA GLU A 266 4.54 4.40 -25.64
C GLU A 266 4.71 4.90 -24.20
N TYR A 267 3.78 5.73 -23.70
CA TYR A 267 3.81 6.23 -22.33
C TYR A 267 3.52 5.12 -21.32
N ILE A 268 2.68 4.14 -21.68
CA ILE A 268 2.44 2.96 -20.83
C ILE A 268 3.76 2.23 -20.63
N GLN A 269 4.50 1.93 -21.71
CA GLN A 269 5.80 1.25 -21.62
C GLN A 269 6.82 2.03 -20.80
N LYS A 270 6.97 3.34 -21.07
CA LYS A 270 7.89 4.21 -20.32
C LYS A 270 7.54 4.26 -18.83
N GLY A 271 6.27 4.42 -18.50
CA GLY A 271 5.83 4.47 -17.11
C GLY A 271 6.02 3.14 -16.37
N LEU A 272 5.81 2.01 -17.03
CA LEU A 272 6.01 0.69 -16.42
C LEU A 272 7.49 0.37 -16.15
N THR A 273 8.42 0.93 -16.91
CA THR A 273 9.87 0.74 -16.71
C THR A 273 10.50 1.75 -15.75
N ASN A 274 9.77 2.79 -15.32
CA ASN A 274 10.26 3.85 -14.46
C ASN A 274 9.40 4.06 -13.18
N VAL A 275 8.69 3.04 -12.71
CA VAL A 275 7.75 3.18 -11.57
C VAL A 275 8.46 3.70 -10.33
N CYS A 276 9.54 3.06 -9.91
CA CYS A 276 10.28 3.44 -8.71
C CYS A 276 10.95 4.81 -8.87
N LYS A 277 11.55 5.07 -10.04
CA LYS A 277 12.18 6.35 -10.35
C LYS A 277 11.17 7.51 -10.31
N ASN A 278 10.02 7.35 -10.96
CA ASN A 278 9.02 8.41 -11.11
C ASN A 278 8.21 8.65 -9.86
N THR A 279 8.11 7.65 -8.96
CA THR A 279 7.16 7.73 -7.85
C THR A 279 7.76 7.43 -6.47
N GLY A 280 9.01 6.97 -6.41
CA GLY A 280 9.67 6.62 -5.15
C GLY A 280 9.06 5.38 -4.47
N LEU A 281 8.48 4.44 -5.21
CA LEU A 281 7.97 3.18 -4.65
C LEU A 281 9.11 2.35 -4.08
N MET A 282 8.94 1.87 -2.85
CA MET A 282 9.89 1.02 -2.13
C MET A 282 9.23 -0.27 -1.62
N GLY A 283 10.05 -1.26 -1.26
CA GLY A 283 9.63 -2.47 -0.56
C GLY A 283 8.73 -3.41 -1.36
N ARG A 284 8.90 -3.50 -2.69
CA ARG A 284 8.15 -4.41 -3.55
C ARG A 284 9.09 -5.29 -4.36
N TRP A 285 9.56 -6.39 -3.75
CA TRP A 285 10.63 -7.24 -4.28
C TRP A 285 11.84 -6.39 -4.67
N GLN A 286 12.19 -5.48 -3.76
CA GLN A 286 13.22 -4.47 -3.98
C GLN A 286 14.60 -5.07 -3.79
N THR A 287 15.42 -5.02 -4.83
CA THR A 287 16.83 -5.41 -4.76
C THR A 287 17.64 -4.30 -4.09
N LEU A 288 18.34 -4.65 -3.01
CA LEU A 288 19.21 -3.75 -2.25
C LEU A 288 20.69 -3.98 -2.56
N SER A 289 21.06 -5.22 -2.92
CA SER A 289 22.42 -5.62 -3.33
C SER A 289 22.32 -6.78 -4.30
N THR A 290 23.36 -6.95 -5.11
CA THR A 290 23.49 -8.09 -6.04
C THR A 290 24.56 -9.10 -5.60
N ASN A 291 25.48 -8.75 -4.70
CA ASN A 291 26.53 -9.60 -4.17
C ASN A 291 26.77 -9.34 -2.66
N PRO A 292 26.26 -10.20 -1.77
CA PRO A 292 25.22 -11.21 -2.03
C PRO A 292 23.93 -10.58 -2.53
N LEU A 293 23.07 -11.39 -3.13
CA LEU A 293 21.73 -10.89 -3.51
C LEU A 293 20.92 -10.58 -2.25
N ILE A 294 20.47 -9.34 -2.12
CA ILE A 294 19.65 -8.89 -0.98
C ILE A 294 18.36 -8.30 -1.51
N ILE A 295 17.22 -8.86 -1.10
CA ILE A 295 15.88 -8.40 -1.51
C ILE A 295 15.00 -8.18 -0.29
N CYS A 296 14.22 -7.10 -0.30
CA CYS A 296 13.17 -6.88 0.69
C CYS A 296 11.78 -6.78 0.05
N ASP A 297 10.77 -7.21 0.80
CA ASP A 297 9.36 -7.09 0.40
C ASP A 297 8.44 -6.89 1.62
N THR A 298 7.47 -6.01 1.47
CA THR A 298 6.50 -5.64 2.52
C THR A 298 5.31 -6.60 2.63
N GLY A 299 5.34 -7.76 2.00
CA GLY A 299 4.30 -8.78 2.13
C GLY A 299 4.08 -9.16 3.59
N HIS A 300 2.83 -9.05 4.06
CA HIS A 300 2.50 -9.15 5.49
C HIS A 300 1.26 -10.00 5.79
N ASN A 301 0.64 -10.61 4.80
CA ASN A 301 -0.55 -11.46 4.96
C ASN A 301 -0.44 -12.74 4.13
N VAL A 302 -1.30 -13.71 4.45
CA VAL A 302 -1.33 -15.02 3.78
C VAL A 302 -1.46 -14.89 2.26
N GLY A 303 -2.27 -13.93 1.77
CA GLY A 303 -2.46 -13.69 0.34
C GLY A 303 -1.18 -13.26 -0.37
N GLY A 304 -0.34 -12.43 0.26
CA GLY A 304 0.97 -12.03 -0.26
C GLY A 304 1.99 -13.15 -0.20
N TRP A 305 2.05 -13.87 0.92
CA TRP A 305 3.03 -14.96 1.13
C TRP A 305 2.81 -16.17 0.24
N LYS A 306 1.60 -16.41 -0.28
CA LYS A 306 1.34 -17.42 -1.33
C LYS A 306 2.17 -17.18 -2.60
N TYR A 307 2.60 -15.94 -2.88
CA TYR A 307 3.46 -15.58 -4.00
C TYR A 307 4.93 -15.46 -3.59
N LEU A 308 5.19 -14.85 -2.42
CA LEU A 308 6.54 -14.59 -1.97
C LEU A 308 7.30 -15.88 -1.64
N ALA A 309 6.71 -16.80 -0.89
CA ALA A 309 7.41 -18.01 -0.46
C ALA A 309 7.88 -18.89 -1.63
N PRO A 310 7.06 -19.18 -2.67
CA PRO A 310 7.55 -19.88 -3.86
C PRO A 310 8.61 -19.08 -4.63
N GLN A 311 8.48 -17.75 -4.73
CA GLN A 311 9.45 -16.93 -5.42
C GLN A 311 10.79 -16.91 -4.69
N ILE A 312 10.80 -16.75 -3.37
CA ILE A 312 12.02 -16.84 -2.54
C ILE A 312 12.70 -18.18 -2.78
N SER A 313 11.94 -19.29 -2.75
CA SER A 313 12.49 -20.65 -2.97
C SER A 313 13.00 -20.88 -4.40
N SER A 314 12.57 -20.09 -5.38
CA SER A 314 12.96 -20.24 -6.78
C SER A 314 14.25 -19.48 -7.16
N VAL A 315 14.74 -18.61 -6.27
CA VAL A 315 15.98 -17.84 -6.52
C VAL A 315 17.18 -18.77 -6.38
N PRO A 316 18.00 -18.95 -7.42
CA PRO A 316 19.22 -19.73 -7.31
C PRO A 316 20.21 -19.11 -6.31
N CYS A 317 20.65 -19.88 -5.34
CA CYS A 317 21.65 -19.46 -4.34
C CYS A 317 22.30 -20.70 -3.70
N ASP A 318 23.49 -20.52 -3.11
CA ASP A 318 24.16 -21.56 -2.34
C ASP A 318 23.48 -21.76 -0.99
N ARG A 319 23.11 -20.66 -0.33
CA ARG A 319 22.36 -20.64 0.94
C ARG A 319 21.35 -19.52 0.95
N LEU A 320 20.14 -19.84 1.46
CA LEU A 320 19.08 -18.87 1.67
C LEU A 320 19.10 -18.38 3.14
N HIS A 321 19.16 -17.06 3.33
CA HIS A 321 19.03 -16.39 4.63
C HIS A 321 17.72 -15.60 4.65
N ILE A 322 16.95 -15.69 5.74
CA ILE A 322 15.67 -14.97 5.86
C ILE A 322 15.64 -14.19 7.16
N VAL A 323 15.61 -12.86 7.06
CA VAL A 323 15.32 -11.95 8.17
C VAL A 323 13.81 -11.76 8.23
N PHE A 324 13.17 -12.20 9.31
CA PHE A 324 11.73 -12.29 9.38
C PHE A 324 11.16 -11.80 10.72
N GLY A 325 10.09 -11.00 10.64
CA GLY A 325 9.27 -10.58 11.77
C GLY A 325 7.89 -10.11 11.33
N MET A 326 6.88 -10.22 12.19
CA MET A 326 5.50 -9.84 11.88
C MET A 326 4.87 -9.00 13.00
N VAL A 327 3.67 -8.49 12.72
CA VAL A 327 2.81 -7.79 13.68
C VAL A 327 1.66 -8.70 14.15
N ASP A 328 1.13 -8.42 15.33
CA ASP A 328 0.20 -9.26 16.09
C ASP A 328 -1.21 -9.37 15.51
N ASP A 329 -1.62 -8.43 14.66
CA ASP A 329 -2.93 -8.43 13.99
C ASP A 329 -2.97 -9.28 12.70
N LYS A 330 -1.89 -9.99 12.38
CA LYS A 330 -1.77 -10.82 11.17
C LYS A 330 -1.67 -12.31 11.53
N ASP A 331 -2.05 -13.15 10.58
CA ASP A 331 -2.05 -14.61 10.74
C ASP A 331 -0.63 -15.17 10.54
N ILE A 332 0.20 -15.01 11.58
CA ILE A 332 1.59 -15.48 11.58
C ILE A 332 1.69 -16.99 11.39
N ARG A 333 0.78 -17.80 11.97
CA ARG A 333 0.86 -19.27 11.88
C ARG A 333 0.73 -19.76 10.45
N ASN A 334 -0.25 -19.23 9.70
CA ASN A 334 -0.40 -19.59 8.31
C ASN A 334 0.75 -19.07 7.44
N VAL A 335 1.36 -17.92 7.77
CA VAL A 335 2.55 -17.44 7.07
C VAL A 335 3.76 -18.34 7.35
N LEU A 336 4.05 -18.68 8.61
CA LEU A 336 5.15 -19.59 8.99
C LEU A 336 5.06 -20.94 8.29
N SER A 337 3.84 -21.47 8.12
CA SER A 337 3.62 -22.75 7.42
C SER A 337 4.05 -22.76 5.94
N MET A 338 4.14 -21.58 5.31
CA MET A 338 4.52 -21.40 3.90
C MET A 338 6.00 -21.12 3.71
N LEU A 339 6.73 -20.74 4.76
CA LEU A 339 8.13 -20.33 4.67
C LEU A 339 9.06 -21.48 4.26
N PRO A 340 10.12 -21.22 3.47
CA PRO A 340 11.09 -22.23 3.06
C PRO A 340 11.77 -22.90 4.25
N LYS A 341 11.76 -24.24 4.31
CA LYS A 341 12.38 -24.98 5.41
C LYS A 341 13.91 -25.05 5.32
N ASN A 342 14.43 -24.97 4.10
CA ASN A 342 15.87 -25.02 3.84
C ASN A 342 16.47 -23.60 3.80
N ALA A 343 16.32 -22.85 4.90
CA ALA A 343 16.87 -21.51 5.05
C ALA A 343 17.44 -21.30 6.45
N VAL A 344 18.35 -20.38 6.59
CA VAL A 344 18.82 -19.87 7.89
C VAL A 344 17.97 -18.68 8.29
N TYR A 345 17.31 -18.76 9.44
CA TYR A 345 16.40 -17.71 9.90
C TYR A 345 17.04 -16.78 10.92
N TYR A 346 16.75 -15.50 10.76
CA TYR A 346 17.08 -14.41 11.68
C TYR A 346 15.76 -13.77 12.12
N PHE A 347 15.16 -14.34 13.16
CA PHE A 347 13.88 -13.88 13.67
C PHE A 347 14.06 -12.56 14.43
N THR A 348 13.26 -11.57 14.08
CA THR A 348 13.40 -10.23 14.64
C THR A 348 12.04 -9.57 14.88
N GLN A 349 12.07 -8.37 15.44
CA GLN A 349 10.90 -7.53 15.66
C GLN A 349 11.16 -6.12 15.15
N ALA A 350 10.13 -5.47 14.63
CA ALA A 350 10.20 -4.06 14.28
C ALA A 350 10.12 -3.16 15.52
N ASN A 351 10.63 -1.95 15.41
CA ASN A 351 10.50 -0.92 16.44
C ASN A 351 9.07 -0.33 16.46
N ASN A 352 8.10 -1.20 16.77
CA ASN A 352 6.68 -0.86 16.82
C ASN A 352 6.03 -1.71 17.92
N HIS A 353 5.11 -1.10 18.71
CA HIS A 353 4.43 -1.81 19.82
C HIS A 353 3.48 -2.93 19.37
N ARG A 354 3.11 -2.99 18.08
CA ARG A 354 2.34 -4.10 17.49
C ARG A 354 3.24 -5.24 16.99
N ALA A 355 4.56 -5.09 17.05
CA ALA A 355 5.47 -6.14 16.63
C ALA A 355 5.35 -7.34 17.57
N ILE A 356 5.28 -8.53 17.00
CA ILE A 356 5.40 -9.77 17.78
C ILE A 356 6.85 -9.83 18.28
N PRO A 357 7.10 -10.06 19.58
CA PRO A 357 8.45 -10.18 20.10
C PRO A 357 9.26 -11.25 19.36
N ALA A 358 10.51 -10.95 19.00
CA ALA A 358 11.39 -11.84 18.24
C ALA A 358 11.48 -13.25 18.84
N GLN A 359 11.55 -13.34 20.19
CA GLN A 359 11.55 -14.60 20.91
C GLN A 359 10.29 -15.43 20.62
N GLN A 360 9.12 -14.79 20.64
CA GLN A 360 7.83 -15.46 20.36
C GLN A 360 7.75 -15.90 18.89
N VAL A 361 8.24 -15.09 17.96
CA VAL A 361 8.31 -15.49 16.53
C VAL A 361 9.18 -16.72 16.37
N GLY A 362 10.36 -16.76 17.02
CA GLY A 362 11.28 -17.89 16.98
C GLY A 362 10.69 -19.17 17.60
N GLU A 363 9.95 -19.03 18.70
CA GLU A 363 9.26 -20.17 19.35
C GLU A 363 8.16 -20.76 18.45
N LEU A 364 7.32 -19.91 17.87
CA LEU A 364 6.30 -20.32 16.91
C LEU A 364 6.91 -20.96 15.66
N ALA A 365 8.00 -20.43 15.17
CA ALA A 365 8.68 -20.91 13.96
C ALA A 365 9.18 -22.36 14.11
N LYS A 366 9.60 -22.77 15.32
CA LYS A 366 10.01 -24.16 15.62
C LYS A 366 8.89 -25.17 15.40
N GLU A 367 7.63 -24.78 15.66
CA GLU A 367 6.46 -25.65 15.43
C GLU A 367 6.32 -26.03 13.94
N TYR A 368 6.87 -25.20 13.03
CA TYR A 368 6.84 -25.39 11.57
C TYR A 368 8.15 -25.93 11.01
N GLY A 369 9.12 -26.28 11.88
CA GLY A 369 10.43 -26.81 11.47
C GLY A 369 11.37 -25.75 10.89
N LEU A 370 11.17 -24.48 11.26
CA LEU A 370 12.04 -23.38 10.87
C LEU A 370 13.12 -23.16 11.94
N SER A 371 14.39 -23.12 11.54
CA SER A 371 15.52 -23.04 12.46
C SER A 371 16.28 -21.74 12.31
N GLY A 372 16.57 -21.05 13.40
CA GLY A 372 17.32 -19.80 13.40
C GLY A 372 17.46 -19.18 14.79
N ASN A 373 18.15 -18.04 14.83
CA ASN A 373 18.37 -17.25 16.03
C ASN A 373 17.41 -16.06 16.09
N THR A 374 17.25 -15.49 17.29
CA THR A 374 16.41 -14.32 17.54
C THR A 374 17.27 -13.08 17.81
N TYR A 375 16.85 -11.95 17.25
CA TYR A 375 17.56 -10.67 17.36
C TYR A 375 16.60 -9.57 17.79
N PRO A 376 16.99 -8.70 18.72
CA PRO A 376 16.09 -7.67 19.28
C PRO A 376 15.73 -6.56 18.28
N THR A 377 16.52 -6.36 17.22
CA THR A 377 16.28 -5.33 16.20
C THR A 377 16.52 -5.86 14.79
N VAL A 378 15.84 -5.25 13.82
CA VAL A 378 16.01 -5.56 12.39
C VAL A 378 17.45 -5.30 11.94
N ALA A 379 18.06 -4.22 12.41
CA ALA A 379 19.45 -3.89 12.09
C ALA A 379 20.40 -5.01 12.51
N GLN A 380 20.30 -5.52 13.75
CA GLN A 380 21.15 -6.61 14.23
C GLN A 380 20.93 -7.91 13.45
N ALA A 381 19.66 -8.25 13.18
CA ALA A 381 19.34 -9.44 12.37
C ALA A 381 19.90 -9.33 10.94
N TYR A 382 19.81 -8.16 10.32
CA TYR A 382 20.34 -7.88 8.99
C TYR A 382 21.86 -7.94 8.93
N GLU A 383 22.57 -7.29 9.86
CA GLU A 383 24.05 -7.30 9.90
C GLU A 383 24.59 -8.71 10.14
N GLU A 384 23.94 -9.49 11.02
CA GLU A 384 24.31 -10.90 11.23
C GLU A 384 24.07 -11.76 9.98
N ALA A 385 22.92 -11.60 9.30
CA ALA A 385 22.64 -12.29 8.06
C ALA A 385 23.66 -11.93 6.98
N LYS A 386 24.03 -10.65 6.88
CA LYS A 386 25.00 -10.14 5.92
C LYS A 386 26.42 -10.63 6.19
N SER A 387 26.84 -10.66 7.46
CA SER A 387 28.17 -11.14 7.85
C SER A 387 28.35 -12.65 7.68
N SER A 388 27.23 -13.40 7.76
CA SER A 388 27.21 -14.85 7.61
C SER A 388 27.05 -15.31 6.16
N ALA A 389 26.72 -14.40 5.23
CA ALA A 389 26.46 -14.71 3.84
C ALA A 389 27.72 -14.64 2.98
N SER A 390 27.83 -15.56 2.02
CA SER A 390 28.81 -15.57 0.92
C SER A 390 28.24 -14.86 -0.31
N GLU A 391 29.09 -14.57 -1.30
CA GLU A 391 28.70 -13.82 -2.51
C GLU A 391 27.53 -14.43 -3.29
N ASN A 392 27.42 -15.77 -3.31
CA ASN A 392 26.36 -16.50 -4.01
C ASN A 392 25.13 -16.77 -3.15
N ASP A 393 25.09 -16.27 -1.92
CA ASP A 393 23.95 -16.45 -1.04
C ASP A 393 22.84 -15.46 -1.35
N PHE A 394 21.62 -15.79 -0.91
CA PHE A 394 20.46 -14.91 -1.04
C PHE A 394 19.95 -14.54 0.35
N ILE A 395 19.82 -13.23 0.62
CA ILE A 395 19.23 -12.70 1.84
C ILE A 395 17.88 -12.08 1.51
N PHE A 396 16.81 -12.63 2.06
CA PHE A 396 15.47 -12.05 1.98
C PHE A 396 15.09 -11.38 3.30
N ILE A 397 14.52 -10.17 3.26
CA ILE A 397 14.07 -9.44 4.43
C ILE A 397 12.59 -9.09 4.27
N GLY A 398 11.74 -9.49 5.24
CA GLY A 398 10.32 -9.21 5.15
C GLY A 398 9.49 -9.75 6.33
N GLY A 399 8.17 -9.88 6.07
CA GLY A 399 7.15 -10.31 7.03
C GLY A 399 6.22 -9.18 7.47
N SER A 400 6.67 -7.94 7.43
CA SER A 400 5.80 -6.76 7.58
C SER A 400 6.41 -5.52 6.93
N SER A 401 5.58 -4.51 6.69
CA SER A 401 6.06 -3.20 6.22
C SER A 401 6.99 -2.54 7.23
N TYR A 402 6.80 -2.78 8.52
CA TYR A 402 7.64 -2.21 9.58
C TYR A 402 9.04 -2.81 9.61
N ILE A 403 9.19 -4.11 9.35
CA ILE A 403 10.51 -4.76 9.19
C ILE A 403 11.28 -4.12 8.04
N VAL A 404 10.61 -3.92 6.90
CA VAL A 404 11.24 -3.28 5.73
C VAL A 404 11.54 -1.80 6.00
N ALA A 405 10.66 -1.10 6.70
CA ALA A 405 10.89 0.30 7.11
C ALA A 405 12.15 0.45 7.98
N ASP A 406 12.26 -0.36 9.04
CA ASP A 406 13.43 -0.34 9.94
C ASP A 406 14.73 -0.69 9.19
N LEU A 407 14.67 -1.66 8.27
CA LEU A 407 15.80 -2.01 7.40
C LEU A 407 16.21 -0.81 6.53
N LEU A 408 15.26 -0.20 5.81
CA LEU A 408 15.55 0.92 4.91
C LEU A 408 16.07 2.13 5.67
N CYS A 409 15.52 2.42 6.85
CA CYS A 409 16.04 3.45 7.76
C CYS A 409 17.48 3.17 8.20
N HIS A 410 17.84 1.89 8.41
CA HIS A 410 19.19 1.50 8.83
C HIS A 410 20.21 1.68 7.69
N ILE A 411 19.89 1.24 6.49
CA ILE A 411 20.82 1.30 5.34
C ILE A 411 20.93 2.70 4.70
N SER A 412 20.02 3.62 5.02
CA SER A 412 20.03 5.02 4.53
C SER A 412 20.88 5.95 5.40
N LYS A 413 21.43 5.47 6.51
CA LYS A 413 22.33 6.19 7.42
C LYS A 413 23.78 6.00 7.03
#